data_0cda185242ce5ae37158b6a323fb0d11
#
_entry.id   0cda185242ce5ae37158b6a323fb0d11
#
_cell.length_a   1.000
_cell.length_b   1.000
_cell.length_c   1.000
_cell.angle_alpha   90.00
_cell.angle_beta   90.00
_cell.angle_gamma   90.00
#
_symmetry.space_group_name_H-M   'P 1'
#
loop_
_entity.id
_entity.type
_entity.pdbx_description
1 polymer ?
#
loop_
_entity_poly.entity_id
_entity_poly.type
_entity_poly.pdbx_seq_one_letter_code
_entity_poly.pdbx_strand_id
1 'polypeptide(L)'
;MRKKWLTGALAAFFISGMIPMTLWADTTDSDELTVTDVTLIDDGETVSENEEETEAAGGYLRTTDDMDVPSLSEEDGSEALLRDAEVPSVYNPKASGFTGGYTLPAVRNQNPYGTCWAFASLASSELSLLRSYQTSEDLSELQLAYFTYHSSTDPLGGTEGDSVSCVSDAYPNYLNLGGNYNFSVVSMMNWIGAADETAVPYSKAAATLSSGLDASYEYSYDVAHLQNYYRINIKTDPQEVKKAIMEYGAVGVSYLDRLLAYSYSTNAYYNNTTSGDGHAVTIVGWDDAFSRTNFGSDSSDQPSADGAWLIRNSWGSDDMSRNGYFWMSYADASLSNAAYVFLAEPADNYDHNYQYDGSILSSNLN
;
A
#
# COMPACT_ATOMS: atom_id res chain seq x y z
N MET A 1 -6.63 40.11 -17.26
CA MET A 1 -6.87 38.70 -17.51
C MET A 1 -7.81 38.18 -16.44
N ARG A 2 -8.96 37.67 -16.82
CA ARG A 2 -9.98 37.21 -15.85
C ARG A 2 -9.72 35.75 -15.53
N LYS A 3 -9.37 35.43 -14.29
CA LYS A 3 -9.29 34.08 -13.78
C LYS A 3 -10.68 33.45 -13.84
N LYS A 4 -10.82 32.36 -14.58
CA LYS A 4 -12.00 31.49 -14.51
C LYS A 4 -11.70 30.38 -13.52
N TRP A 5 -12.39 30.38 -12.42
CA TRP A 5 -12.38 29.30 -11.45
C TRP A 5 -13.32 28.20 -11.96
N LEU A 6 -12.80 27.01 -12.19
CA LEU A 6 -13.63 25.82 -12.34
C LEU A 6 -13.58 25.09 -11.01
N THR A 7 -14.65 25.15 -10.26
CA THR A 7 -14.87 24.30 -9.10
C THR A 7 -15.50 23.01 -9.59
N GLY A 8 -14.70 21.98 -9.72
CA GLY A 8 -15.20 20.61 -9.78
C GLY A 8 -15.39 20.11 -8.36
N ALA A 9 -16.62 20.13 -7.87
CA ALA A 9 -16.94 19.45 -6.61
C ALA A 9 -17.12 17.96 -6.91
N LEU A 10 -16.14 17.13 -6.58
CA LEU A 10 -16.35 15.71 -6.43
C LEU A 10 -16.91 15.49 -5.04
N ALA A 11 -18.20 15.23 -4.93
CA ALA A 11 -18.81 14.81 -3.69
C ALA A 11 -18.64 13.28 -3.58
N ALA A 12 -17.62 12.85 -2.85
CA ALA A 12 -17.56 11.49 -2.37
C ALA A 12 -18.41 11.39 -1.11
N PHE A 13 -19.49 10.65 -1.17
CA PHE A 13 -20.28 10.32 0.03
C PHE A 13 -19.70 9.05 0.65
N PHE A 14 -19.07 9.22 1.80
CA PHE A 14 -18.74 8.09 2.65
C PHE A 14 -19.92 7.81 3.58
N ILE A 15 -20.34 6.57 3.65
CA ILE A 15 -21.28 6.11 4.67
C ILE A 15 -20.51 6.07 6.00
N SER A 16 -21.04 6.76 7.01
CA SER A 16 -20.50 7.04 8.33
C SER A 16 -19.55 8.25 8.44
N GLY A 17 -20.11 9.46 8.33
CA GLY A 17 -19.51 10.67 8.94
C GLY A 17 -18.28 11.28 8.28
N MET A 18 -17.98 10.94 7.05
CA MET A 18 -16.84 11.54 6.33
C MET A 18 -17.21 12.85 5.62
N ILE A 19 -16.26 13.76 5.64
CA ILE A 19 -16.34 15.12 5.07
C ILE A 19 -15.93 15.06 3.59
N PRO A 20 -16.62 15.75 2.66
CA PRO A 20 -16.25 15.78 1.25
C PRO A 20 -14.88 16.43 1.03
N MET A 21 -14.01 15.74 0.32
CA MET A 21 -12.69 16.24 -0.08
C MET A 21 -12.81 17.13 -1.32
N THR A 22 -12.28 18.33 -1.24
CA THR A 22 -12.14 19.22 -2.40
C THR A 22 -10.67 19.23 -2.82
N LEU A 23 -10.38 18.66 -3.98
CA LEU A 23 -9.05 18.79 -4.59
C LEU A 23 -8.98 20.16 -5.30
N TRP A 24 -7.92 20.92 -5.05
CA TRP A 24 -7.62 22.18 -5.74
C TRP A 24 -6.55 21.90 -6.79
N ALA A 25 -6.88 22.12 -8.03
CA ALA A 25 -5.90 22.15 -9.11
C ALA A 25 -5.82 23.58 -9.66
N ASP A 26 -4.62 24.12 -9.73
CA ASP A 26 -4.36 25.41 -10.40
C ASP A 26 -3.85 25.10 -11.82
N THR A 27 -4.61 25.47 -12.84
CA THR A 27 -4.27 25.23 -14.23
C THR A 27 -3.66 26.47 -14.85
N THR A 28 -2.39 26.41 -15.22
CA THR A 28 -1.80 27.34 -16.18
C THR A 28 -1.15 26.59 -17.32
N ASP A 29 -1.91 26.54 -18.38
CA ASP A 29 -1.55 26.45 -19.81
C ASP A 29 -0.74 25.28 -20.33
N SER A 30 -1.42 24.48 -21.15
CA SER A 30 -1.01 23.60 -22.25
C SER A 30 0.07 22.54 -22.01
N ASP A 31 -0.39 21.33 -22.00
CA ASP A 31 0.20 19.98 -21.94
C ASP A 31 0.14 19.33 -20.55
N GLU A 32 -1.08 19.25 -20.03
CA GLU A 32 -1.40 18.59 -18.76
C GLU A 32 -1.39 17.08 -18.90
N LEU A 33 -0.48 16.43 -18.19
CA LEU A 33 -0.79 15.14 -17.58
C LEU A 33 -1.59 15.43 -16.30
N THR A 34 -2.89 15.59 -16.44
CA THR A 34 -3.78 15.68 -15.30
C THR A 34 -3.88 14.32 -14.63
N VAL A 35 -3.68 14.29 -13.33
CA VAL A 35 -4.21 13.20 -12.50
C VAL A 35 -5.74 13.31 -12.54
N THR A 36 -6.33 12.97 -13.68
CA THR A 36 -7.76 13.13 -13.94
C THR A 36 -8.55 11.91 -13.56
N ASP A 37 -7.90 10.80 -13.21
CA ASP A 37 -8.62 9.55 -13.00
C ASP A 37 -8.27 8.86 -11.69
N VAL A 38 -8.48 9.56 -10.56
CA VAL A 38 -8.84 8.83 -9.34
C VAL A 38 -10.29 8.42 -9.51
N THR A 39 -10.53 7.26 -10.07
CA THR A 39 -11.87 6.71 -10.12
C THR A 39 -12.20 6.17 -8.74
N LEU A 40 -12.93 6.94 -7.95
CA LEU A 40 -13.63 6.43 -6.78
C LEU A 40 -14.78 5.58 -7.31
N ILE A 41 -14.66 4.26 -7.17
CA ILE A 41 -15.78 3.37 -7.51
C ILE A 41 -16.70 3.38 -6.30
N ASP A 42 -17.77 4.17 -6.39
CA ASP A 42 -18.90 4.14 -5.47
C ASP A 42 -20.00 3.29 -6.09
N ASP A 43 -20.35 2.18 -5.45
CA ASP A 43 -21.53 1.39 -5.77
C ASP A 43 -22.54 1.44 -4.61
N GLY A 44 -23.24 2.50 -4.51
CA GLY A 44 -24.28 2.83 -3.55
C GLY A 44 -25.19 1.70 -3.05
N GLU A 45 -24.66 0.69 -2.32
CA GLU A 45 -25.49 -0.21 -1.51
C GLU A 45 -25.54 0.28 -0.06
N THR A 46 -26.72 0.71 0.33
CA THR A 46 -27.07 1.04 1.72
C THR A 46 -27.07 -0.23 2.57
N VAL A 47 -26.06 -0.38 3.42
CA VAL A 47 -26.07 -1.37 4.50
C VAL A 47 -26.82 -0.78 5.70
N SER A 48 -27.80 -1.51 6.22
CA SER A 48 -28.61 -1.12 7.37
C SER A 48 -27.75 -1.03 8.64
N GLU A 49 -27.86 0.11 9.31
CA GLU A 49 -27.28 0.35 10.63
C GLU A 49 -27.76 -0.67 11.65
N ASN A 50 -26.85 -1.53 12.11
CA ASN A 50 -26.80 -2.10 13.46
C ASN A 50 -25.74 -3.20 13.49
N GLU A 51 -24.53 -2.81 13.86
CA GLU A 51 -23.58 -3.58 14.67
C GLU A 51 -22.32 -2.71 14.85
N GLU A 52 -22.08 -2.23 16.06
CA GLU A 52 -20.84 -1.60 16.47
C GLU A 52 -19.71 -2.66 16.55
N GLU A 53 -19.23 -3.12 15.42
CA GLU A 53 -17.87 -3.61 15.32
C GLU A 53 -17.04 -2.49 14.70
N THR A 54 -16.04 -1.99 15.44
CA THR A 54 -15.02 -1.07 14.94
C THR A 54 -14.16 -1.81 13.93
N GLU A 55 -14.70 -2.01 12.73
CA GLU A 55 -13.92 -2.53 11.61
C GLU A 55 -12.87 -1.50 11.21
N ALA A 56 -11.67 -1.99 10.94
CA ALA A 56 -10.60 -1.15 10.41
C ALA A 56 -11.08 -0.51 9.12
N ALA A 57 -11.09 0.80 9.09
CA ALA A 57 -11.41 1.52 7.88
C ALA A 57 -10.45 1.08 6.77
N GLY A 58 -10.96 0.71 5.61
CA GLY A 58 -10.21 0.71 4.38
C GLY A 58 -9.60 2.11 4.22
N GLY A 59 -8.65 2.30 3.36
CA GLY A 59 -8.03 3.61 3.22
C GLY A 59 -7.16 3.65 1.97
N TYR A 60 -7.32 2.67 1.08
CA TYR A 60 -6.56 2.63 -0.15
C TYR A 60 -7.32 3.35 -1.26
N LEU A 61 -6.68 4.37 -1.82
CA LEU A 61 -7.17 5.12 -2.97
C LEU A 61 -6.59 4.50 -4.25
N ARG A 62 -7.38 3.66 -4.91
CA ARG A 62 -6.97 3.00 -6.16
C ARG A 62 -6.81 4.02 -7.28
N THR A 63 -5.74 3.88 -8.05
CA THR A 63 -5.39 4.76 -9.17
C THR A 63 -5.37 3.98 -10.48
N THR A 64 -5.27 4.70 -11.61
CA THR A 64 -5.03 4.06 -12.93
C THR A 64 -3.73 3.26 -12.93
N ASP A 65 -2.72 3.69 -12.21
CA ASP A 65 -1.44 3.00 -12.07
C ASP A 65 -1.55 1.61 -11.44
N ASP A 66 -2.59 1.38 -10.63
CA ASP A 66 -2.87 0.06 -10.06
C ASP A 66 -3.45 -0.91 -11.09
N MET A 67 -4.02 -0.40 -12.16
CA MET A 67 -4.74 -1.18 -13.17
C MET A 67 -4.00 -1.25 -14.50
N ASP A 68 -3.25 -0.21 -14.87
CA ASP A 68 -2.52 -0.12 -16.13
C ASP A 68 -1.02 -0.41 -15.92
N VAL A 69 -0.71 -1.69 -15.82
CA VAL A 69 0.66 -2.19 -15.69
C VAL A 69 0.99 -3.03 -16.90
N PRO A 70 1.99 -2.65 -17.71
CA PRO A 70 2.39 -3.44 -18.87
C PRO A 70 2.90 -4.83 -18.47
N SER A 71 2.69 -5.83 -19.33
CA SER A 71 3.32 -7.14 -19.16
C SER A 71 4.82 -7.04 -19.45
N LEU A 72 5.63 -7.73 -18.66
CA LEU A 72 7.08 -7.81 -18.88
C LEU A 72 7.47 -8.57 -20.14
N SER A 73 6.53 -9.30 -20.75
CA SER A 73 6.81 -10.19 -21.89
C SER A 73 6.87 -9.51 -23.24
N GLU A 74 6.51 -8.23 -23.40
CA GLU A 74 6.26 -7.65 -24.72
C GLU A 74 7.15 -6.47 -25.14
N GLU A 75 7.78 -5.76 -24.26
CA GLU A 75 8.62 -4.61 -24.66
C GLU A 75 9.89 -4.52 -23.81
N ASP A 76 10.99 -4.61 -24.46
CA ASP A 76 12.36 -4.46 -24.01
C ASP A 76 13.04 -5.74 -23.52
N GLY A 77 14.17 -6.03 -24.17
CA GLY A 77 15.21 -6.90 -23.67
C GLY A 77 15.77 -6.47 -22.30
N SER A 78 14.89 -6.10 -21.35
CA SER A 78 15.23 -5.97 -19.95
C SER A 78 15.63 -7.37 -19.48
N GLU A 79 16.91 -7.53 -19.19
CA GLU A 79 17.42 -8.69 -18.46
C GLU A 79 16.47 -8.94 -17.28
N ALA A 80 16.10 -10.20 -17.09
CA ALA A 80 15.18 -10.60 -16.03
C ALA A 80 15.58 -9.89 -14.73
N LEU A 81 14.70 -9.00 -14.25
CA LEU A 81 14.92 -8.20 -13.02
C LEU A 81 15.19 -9.12 -11.81
N LEU A 82 14.84 -10.38 -11.94
CA LEU A 82 14.89 -11.39 -10.90
C LEU A 82 15.73 -12.58 -11.35
N ARG A 83 16.40 -13.18 -10.39
CA ARG A 83 17.23 -14.38 -10.64
C ARG A 83 16.40 -15.49 -11.28
N ASP A 84 17.00 -16.22 -12.19
CA ASP A 84 16.39 -17.43 -12.75
C ASP A 84 16.32 -18.51 -11.65
N ALA A 85 15.22 -18.50 -10.92
CA ALA A 85 14.96 -19.41 -9.82
C ALA A 85 13.75 -20.29 -10.14
N GLU A 86 13.85 -21.56 -9.80
CA GLU A 86 12.69 -22.47 -9.87
C GLU A 86 11.63 -22.02 -8.85
N VAL A 87 10.43 -21.73 -9.33
CA VAL A 87 9.30 -21.31 -8.52
C VAL A 87 8.55 -22.55 -8.03
N PRO A 88 8.52 -22.83 -6.70
CA PRO A 88 7.81 -23.99 -6.17
C PRO A 88 6.29 -23.79 -6.29
N SER A 89 5.53 -24.87 -6.31
CA SER A 89 4.07 -24.83 -6.31
C SER A 89 3.48 -24.29 -5.00
N VAL A 90 4.25 -24.32 -3.91
CA VAL A 90 3.85 -23.80 -2.59
C VAL A 90 5.01 -23.03 -1.97
N TYR A 91 4.74 -21.82 -1.53
CA TYR A 91 5.66 -21.01 -0.74
C TYR A 91 4.89 -20.38 0.41
N ASN A 92 5.07 -20.91 1.62
CA ASN A 92 4.31 -20.48 2.78
C ASN A 92 5.21 -20.23 4.00
N PRO A 93 5.62 -18.97 4.23
CA PRO A 93 6.48 -18.61 5.37
C PRO A 93 5.83 -18.83 6.75
N LYS A 94 4.52 -19.05 6.81
CA LYS A 94 3.80 -19.40 8.05
C LYS A 94 3.77 -20.90 8.33
N ALA A 95 4.16 -21.72 7.37
CA ALA A 95 4.12 -23.17 7.54
C ALA A 95 5.19 -23.65 8.52
N SER A 96 4.84 -24.63 9.34
CA SER A 96 5.81 -25.36 10.16
C SER A 96 6.82 -26.06 9.24
N GLY A 97 8.11 -25.76 9.43
CA GLY A 97 9.18 -26.33 8.60
C GLY A 97 9.48 -25.54 7.32
N PHE A 98 9.02 -24.29 7.20
CA PHE A 98 9.45 -23.40 6.14
C PHE A 98 10.99 -23.25 6.14
N THR A 99 11.59 -23.44 4.97
CA THR A 99 13.05 -23.48 4.80
C THR A 99 13.64 -22.23 4.18
N GLY A 100 12.84 -21.16 4.00
CA GLY A 100 13.26 -19.93 3.34
C GLY A 100 14.25 -19.06 4.15
N GLY A 101 14.63 -19.48 5.36
CA GLY A 101 15.71 -18.88 6.14
C GLY A 101 15.35 -17.61 6.92
N TYR A 102 14.06 -17.26 7.01
CA TYR A 102 13.58 -16.10 7.79
C TYR A 102 12.25 -16.41 8.47
N THR A 103 11.87 -15.55 9.41
CA THR A 103 10.58 -15.58 10.08
C THR A 103 9.87 -14.25 9.78
N LEU A 104 8.59 -14.31 9.44
CA LEU A 104 7.81 -13.11 9.20
C LEU A 104 7.72 -12.27 10.49
N PRO A 105 7.95 -10.95 10.42
CA PRO A 105 7.68 -10.05 11.53
C PRO A 105 6.21 -10.11 11.97
N ALA A 106 5.93 -9.69 13.21
CA ALA A 106 4.57 -9.62 13.75
C ALA A 106 3.65 -8.74 12.87
N VAL A 107 2.38 -9.13 12.76
CA VAL A 107 1.39 -8.31 12.06
C VAL A 107 1.06 -7.08 12.89
N ARG A 108 1.18 -5.89 12.32
CA ARG A 108 0.87 -4.62 12.93
C ARG A 108 -0.60 -4.29 12.84
N ASN A 109 -1.04 -3.26 13.58
CA ASN A 109 -2.44 -2.86 13.65
C ASN A 109 -2.63 -1.39 13.27
N GLN A 110 -3.18 -1.14 12.08
CA GLN A 110 -3.49 0.21 11.60
C GLN A 110 -4.68 0.86 12.30
N ASN A 111 -5.52 0.06 12.99
CA ASN A 111 -6.75 0.55 13.58
C ASN A 111 -6.52 1.73 14.55
N PRO A 112 -7.37 2.77 14.51
CA PRO A 112 -8.62 2.87 13.73
C PRO A 112 -8.51 3.70 12.44
N TYR A 113 -7.33 3.83 11.85
CA TYR A 113 -7.09 4.78 10.75
C TYR A 113 -6.95 4.13 9.37
N GLY A 114 -7.25 4.91 8.32
CA GLY A 114 -7.16 4.51 6.92
C GLY A 114 -5.73 4.57 6.36
N THR A 115 -4.75 4.00 7.05
CA THR A 115 -3.32 4.03 6.71
C THR A 115 -2.78 2.72 6.15
N CYS A 116 -3.65 1.84 5.65
CA CYS A 116 -3.25 0.53 5.12
C CYS A 116 -2.15 0.60 4.06
N TRP A 117 -2.13 1.66 3.25
CA TRP A 117 -1.12 1.92 2.24
C TRP A 117 0.29 2.08 2.83
N ALA A 118 0.43 2.80 3.96
CA ALA A 118 1.70 2.93 4.66
C ALA A 118 2.13 1.60 5.31
N PHE A 119 1.19 0.90 5.96
CA PHE A 119 1.45 -0.42 6.55
C PHE A 119 1.93 -1.45 5.52
N ALA A 120 1.26 -1.53 4.38
CA ALA A 120 1.64 -2.49 3.34
C ALA A 120 2.98 -2.14 2.67
N SER A 121 3.25 -0.86 2.43
CA SER A 121 4.53 -0.40 1.86
C SER A 121 5.70 -0.71 2.79
N LEU A 122 5.57 -0.34 4.07
CA LEU A 122 6.63 -0.57 5.06
C LEU A 122 6.80 -2.05 5.38
N ALA A 123 5.71 -2.83 5.46
CA ALA A 123 5.81 -4.29 5.60
C ALA A 123 6.57 -4.94 4.44
N SER A 124 6.39 -4.47 3.21
CA SER A 124 7.15 -4.93 2.06
C SER A 124 8.62 -4.51 2.15
N SER A 125 8.89 -3.26 2.58
CA SER A 125 10.24 -2.74 2.79
C SER A 125 11.00 -3.48 3.89
N GLU A 126 10.36 -3.76 5.04
CA GLU A 126 10.91 -4.55 6.14
C GLU A 126 11.32 -5.97 5.71
N LEU A 127 10.48 -6.61 4.89
CA LEU A 127 10.79 -7.94 4.37
C LEU A 127 11.92 -7.89 3.34
N SER A 128 12.02 -6.83 2.55
CA SER A 128 13.14 -6.60 1.65
C SER A 128 14.46 -6.43 2.42
N LEU A 129 14.48 -5.64 3.50
CA LEU A 129 15.63 -5.52 4.41
C LEU A 129 16.02 -6.85 5.03
N LEU A 130 15.05 -7.58 5.53
CA LEU A 130 15.28 -8.89 6.14
C LEU A 130 15.87 -9.91 5.15
N ARG A 131 15.41 -9.88 3.90
CA ARG A 131 15.88 -10.81 2.86
C ARG A 131 17.24 -10.42 2.29
N SER A 132 17.45 -9.13 2.01
CA SER A 132 18.65 -8.65 1.33
C SER A 132 19.82 -8.41 2.28
N TYR A 133 19.52 -7.90 3.49
CA TYR A 133 20.53 -7.49 4.46
C TYR A 133 20.54 -8.30 5.76
N GLN A 134 19.57 -9.20 5.96
CA GLN A 134 19.35 -9.95 7.20
C GLN A 134 19.10 -9.03 8.42
N THR A 135 18.59 -7.83 8.15
CA THR A 135 18.27 -6.81 9.13
C THR A 135 16.76 -6.83 9.39
N SER A 136 16.39 -6.94 10.66
CA SER A 136 14.97 -6.92 11.07
C SER A 136 14.68 -5.56 11.69
N GLU A 137 14.00 -4.73 10.94
CA GLU A 137 13.57 -3.39 11.35
C GLU A 137 12.07 -3.36 11.64
N ASP A 138 11.66 -2.40 12.46
CA ASP A 138 10.29 -2.04 12.78
C ASP A 138 10.09 -0.59 12.32
N LEU A 139 9.54 -0.39 11.11
CA LEU A 139 9.47 0.92 10.46
C LEU A 139 8.17 1.63 10.84
N SER A 140 8.26 2.94 11.10
CA SER A 140 7.15 3.75 11.58
C SER A 140 6.16 4.13 10.48
N GLU A 141 4.99 3.53 10.50
CA GLU A 141 3.88 3.90 9.61
C GLU A 141 3.32 5.29 9.93
N LEU A 142 3.39 5.70 11.20
CA LEU A 142 2.96 7.05 11.59
C LEU A 142 3.88 8.12 11.00
N GLN A 143 5.20 7.91 11.02
CA GLN A 143 6.15 8.84 10.43
C GLN A 143 5.88 9.01 8.93
N LEU A 144 5.81 7.90 8.19
CA LEU A 144 5.51 7.93 6.77
C LEU A 144 4.18 8.61 6.47
N ALA A 145 3.09 8.24 7.16
CA ALA A 145 1.78 8.83 6.93
C ALA A 145 1.76 10.32 7.28
N TYR A 146 2.39 10.73 8.39
CA TYR A 146 2.42 12.12 8.79
C TYR A 146 3.09 13.00 7.73
N PHE A 147 4.33 12.69 7.36
CA PHE A 147 5.10 13.53 6.45
C PHE A 147 4.65 13.40 4.98
N THR A 148 3.93 12.36 4.62
CA THR A 148 3.24 12.32 3.33
C THR A 148 2.13 13.37 3.23
N TYR A 149 1.40 13.63 4.31
CA TYR A 149 0.30 14.59 4.31
C TYR A 149 0.70 16.02 4.67
N HIS A 150 1.83 16.22 5.33
CA HIS A 150 2.32 17.52 5.75
C HIS A 150 3.48 17.97 4.87
N SER A 151 3.42 19.23 4.44
CA SER A 151 4.57 19.82 3.77
C SER A 151 5.73 19.90 4.75
N SER A 152 6.85 19.38 4.31
CA SER A 152 8.10 19.50 5.01
C SER A 152 8.82 20.78 4.62
N THR A 153 9.65 21.28 5.53
CA THR A 153 10.63 22.30 5.17
C THR A 153 11.88 21.56 4.73
N ASP A 154 12.23 21.66 3.45
CA ASP A 154 13.51 21.14 2.97
C ASP A 154 14.65 21.70 3.81
N PRO A 155 15.43 20.84 4.50
CA PRO A 155 16.56 21.29 5.30
C PRO A 155 17.67 21.96 4.46
N LEU A 156 17.69 21.75 3.15
CA LEU A 156 18.64 22.32 2.20
C LEU A 156 18.11 23.60 1.52
N GLY A 157 16.82 23.92 1.69
CA GLY A 157 16.20 25.16 1.20
C GLY A 157 16.05 25.26 -0.31
N GLY A 158 16.02 24.12 -1.03
CA GLY A 158 15.94 24.08 -2.49
C GLY A 158 14.64 23.51 -3.05
N THR A 159 13.86 22.81 -2.22
CA THR A 159 12.69 22.05 -2.64
C THR A 159 11.38 22.56 -1.99
N GLU A 160 11.32 23.86 -1.67
CA GLU A 160 10.12 24.51 -1.14
C GLU A 160 8.96 24.29 -2.12
N GLY A 161 7.97 23.50 -1.71
CA GLY A 161 6.81 23.18 -2.53
C GLY A 161 6.78 21.77 -3.12
N ASP A 162 7.81 20.97 -2.91
CA ASP A 162 7.94 19.61 -3.44
C ASP A 162 7.29 18.54 -2.56
N SER A 163 6.57 18.92 -1.53
CA SER A 163 5.86 17.99 -0.67
C SER A 163 4.35 17.98 -0.95
N VAL A 164 3.75 16.82 -0.78
CA VAL A 164 2.30 16.70 -0.78
C VAL A 164 1.80 17.33 0.51
N SER A 165 1.19 18.51 0.43
CA SER A 165 0.48 19.06 1.56
C SER A 165 -1.03 18.98 1.28
N CYS A 166 -1.70 18.01 1.86
CA CYS A 166 -3.14 17.88 1.79
C CYS A 166 -3.84 18.18 3.12
N VAL A 167 -3.09 18.53 4.15
CA VAL A 167 -3.67 18.85 5.45
C VAL A 167 -4.03 20.32 5.51
N SER A 168 -5.28 20.59 5.86
CA SER A 168 -5.75 21.91 6.23
C SER A 168 -6.56 21.80 7.51
N ASP A 169 -6.81 22.94 8.15
CA ASP A 169 -7.71 23.01 9.32
C ASP A 169 -9.10 22.42 9.05
N ALA A 170 -9.48 22.28 7.77
CA ALA A 170 -10.71 21.64 7.34
C ALA A 170 -10.68 20.11 7.46
N TYR A 171 -9.49 19.50 7.56
CA TYR A 171 -9.31 18.02 7.60
C TYR A 171 -8.42 17.61 8.78
N PRO A 172 -8.90 17.77 10.02
CA PRO A 172 -8.08 17.48 11.20
C PRO A 172 -7.72 16.00 11.35
N ASN A 173 -8.45 15.09 10.71
CA ASN A 173 -8.18 13.65 10.73
C ASN A 173 -7.53 13.20 9.41
N TYR A 174 -6.32 13.68 9.14
CA TYR A 174 -5.57 13.34 7.92
C TYR A 174 -5.25 11.84 7.81
N LEU A 175 -5.15 11.09 8.92
CA LEU A 175 -4.89 9.66 8.90
C LEU A 175 -6.04 8.84 8.29
N ASN A 176 -7.22 9.46 8.07
CA ASN A 176 -8.37 8.86 7.39
C ASN A 176 -8.60 9.42 5.99
N LEU A 177 -7.66 10.19 5.44
CA LEU A 177 -7.75 10.65 4.05
C LEU A 177 -7.53 9.51 3.04
N GLY A 178 -6.98 8.40 3.49
CA GLY A 178 -6.55 7.32 2.62
C GLY A 178 -5.27 7.65 1.87
N GLY A 179 -4.79 6.75 1.05
CA GLY A 179 -3.57 6.93 0.25
C GLY A 179 -3.33 5.72 -0.65
N ASN A 180 -2.19 5.68 -1.29
CA ASN A 180 -1.82 4.61 -2.20
C ASN A 180 -0.30 4.37 -2.19
N TYR A 181 0.16 3.38 -2.93
CA TYR A 181 1.58 3.05 -2.99
C TYR A 181 2.44 4.17 -3.59
N ASN A 182 1.89 4.98 -4.51
CA ASN A 182 2.63 6.11 -5.06
C ASN A 182 2.94 7.17 -3.99
N PHE A 183 2.05 7.36 -3.01
CA PHE A 183 2.30 8.24 -1.85
C PHE A 183 3.53 7.75 -1.06
N SER A 184 3.59 6.45 -0.77
CA SER A 184 4.76 5.88 -0.09
C SER A 184 6.03 6.00 -0.93
N VAL A 185 5.94 5.69 -2.23
CA VAL A 185 7.07 5.78 -3.15
C VAL A 185 7.63 7.20 -3.20
N VAL A 186 6.77 8.21 -3.43
CA VAL A 186 7.22 9.61 -3.54
C VAL A 186 7.85 10.09 -2.24
N SER A 187 7.21 9.83 -1.10
CA SER A 187 7.76 10.22 0.20
C SER A 187 9.12 9.57 0.45
N MET A 188 9.21 8.25 0.28
CA MET A 188 10.46 7.52 0.55
C MET A 188 11.57 7.82 -0.46
N MET A 189 11.25 8.14 -1.73
CA MET A 189 12.24 8.60 -2.72
C MET A 189 12.78 9.99 -2.40
N ASN A 190 11.99 10.83 -1.73
CA ASN A 190 12.45 12.12 -1.19
C ASN A 190 13.20 11.96 0.13
N TRP A 191 13.56 10.74 0.52
CA TRP A 191 14.26 10.41 1.75
C TRP A 191 13.46 10.78 3.02
N ILE A 192 12.16 10.84 2.92
CA ILE A 192 11.27 10.96 4.06
C ILE A 192 11.13 9.56 4.67
N GLY A 193 11.91 9.28 5.68
CA GLY A 193 11.88 7.99 6.36
C GLY A 193 12.67 6.89 5.60
N ALA A 194 12.57 5.67 6.04
CA ALA A 194 11.65 5.23 7.11
C ALA A 194 12.35 5.29 8.48
N ALA A 195 11.72 5.97 9.42
CA ALA A 195 12.20 6.01 10.79
C ALA A 195 11.84 4.71 11.55
N ASP A 196 12.58 4.43 12.63
CA ASP A 196 12.26 3.34 13.55
C ASP A 196 10.96 3.61 14.32
N GLU A 197 10.12 2.57 14.49
CA GLU A 197 8.84 2.64 15.19
C GLU A 197 8.99 3.14 16.64
N THR A 198 10.13 2.86 17.30
CA THR A 198 10.35 3.36 18.66
C THR A 198 10.57 4.87 18.72
N ALA A 199 11.01 5.49 17.63
CA ALA A 199 11.16 6.94 17.53
C ALA A 199 9.81 7.63 17.32
N VAL A 200 8.97 7.08 16.43
CA VAL A 200 7.65 7.63 16.09
C VAL A 200 6.58 6.52 16.20
N PRO A 201 6.20 6.09 17.41
CA PRO A 201 5.32 4.95 17.59
C PRO A 201 3.90 5.20 17.06
N TYR A 202 3.35 4.23 16.32
CA TYR A 202 1.97 4.31 15.80
C TYR A 202 0.92 4.46 16.93
N SER A 203 1.24 3.98 18.12
CA SER A 203 0.41 4.22 19.31
C SER A 203 0.21 5.71 19.66
N LYS A 204 0.99 6.61 19.07
CA LYS A 204 0.86 8.06 19.21
C LYS A 204 -0.04 8.70 18.15
N ALA A 205 -0.54 7.95 17.18
CA ALA A 205 -1.32 8.47 16.06
C ALA A 205 -2.46 9.40 16.50
N ALA A 206 -3.25 9.01 17.51
CA ALA A 206 -4.33 9.87 18.03
C ALA A 206 -3.83 11.20 18.62
N ALA A 207 -2.71 11.20 19.29
CA ALA A 207 -2.12 12.44 19.85
C ALA A 207 -1.56 13.32 18.72
N THR A 208 -0.96 12.72 17.71
CA THR A 208 -0.33 13.40 16.57
C THR A 208 -1.35 14.19 15.73
N LEU A 209 -2.61 13.74 15.66
CA LEU A 209 -3.67 14.50 15.00
C LEU A 209 -3.84 15.93 15.54
N SER A 210 -3.52 16.16 16.81
CA SER A 210 -3.66 17.48 17.45
C SER A 210 -2.33 18.16 17.72
N SER A 211 -1.26 17.40 18.00
CA SER A 211 0.05 17.96 18.38
C SER A 211 1.00 18.12 17.20
N GLY A 212 0.77 17.42 16.10
CA GLY A 212 1.75 17.24 15.03
C GLY A 212 2.96 16.40 15.48
N LEU A 213 3.91 16.24 14.56
CA LEU A 213 5.26 15.73 14.83
C LEU A 213 6.27 16.86 14.64
N ASP A 214 7.37 16.80 15.37
CA ASP A 214 8.51 17.70 15.17
C ASP A 214 9.16 17.41 13.80
N ALA A 215 9.51 18.47 13.06
CA ALA A 215 10.10 18.37 11.74
C ALA A 215 11.40 17.55 11.70
N SER A 216 12.12 17.43 12.81
CA SER A 216 13.33 16.61 12.91
C SER A 216 13.06 15.11 12.67
N TYR A 217 11.83 14.63 12.86
CA TYR A 217 11.47 13.23 12.56
C TYR A 217 11.36 12.91 11.09
N GLU A 218 11.44 13.90 10.22
CA GLU A 218 11.35 13.70 8.79
C GLU A 218 12.61 13.02 8.21
N TYR A 219 13.81 13.45 8.66
CA TYR A 219 15.09 13.03 8.09
C TYR A 219 16.14 12.57 9.12
N SER A 220 15.88 12.65 10.41
CA SER A 220 16.93 12.48 11.42
C SER A 220 16.93 11.13 12.13
N TYR A 221 15.88 10.32 11.96
CA TYR A 221 15.72 9.06 12.68
C TYR A 221 15.54 7.87 11.74
N ASP A 222 15.97 8.04 10.50
CA ASP A 222 15.82 7.03 9.48
C ASP A 222 16.76 5.85 9.74
N VAL A 223 16.22 4.65 9.65
CA VAL A 223 16.96 3.39 9.75
C VAL A 223 17.02 2.67 8.42
N ALA A 224 16.18 3.08 7.47
CA ALA A 224 16.14 2.55 6.12
C ALA A 224 15.75 3.62 5.11
N HIS A 225 16.17 3.42 3.86
CA HIS A 225 15.76 4.22 2.71
C HIS A 225 15.22 3.34 1.59
N LEU A 226 14.38 3.89 0.74
CA LEU A 226 13.96 3.24 -0.49
C LEU A 226 15.07 3.33 -1.53
N GLN A 227 15.70 2.20 -1.86
CA GLN A 227 16.70 2.11 -2.91
C GLN A 227 16.07 2.13 -4.29
N ASN A 228 14.98 1.38 -4.45
CA ASN A 228 14.26 1.25 -5.71
C ASN A 228 12.85 0.73 -5.49
N TYR A 229 12.00 0.91 -6.48
CA TYR A 229 10.71 0.23 -6.55
C TYR A 229 10.38 -0.13 -7.99
N TYR A 230 9.56 -1.14 -8.19
CA TYR A 230 8.99 -1.46 -9.50
C TYR A 230 7.62 -2.13 -9.35
N ARG A 231 6.90 -2.18 -10.45
CA ARG A 231 5.57 -2.81 -10.52
C ARG A 231 5.63 -4.01 -11.44
N ILE A 232 4.97 -5.08 -11.04
CA ILE A 232 4.78 -6.28 -11.86
C ILE A 232 3.29 -6.45 -12.09
N ASN A 233 2.88 -6.76 -13.29
CA ASN A 233 1.49 -7.09 -13.57
C ASN A 233 1.17 -8.49 -13.03
N ILE A 234 0.47 -8.57 -11.89
CA ILE A 234 0.17 -9.83 -11.21
C ILE A 234 -0.77 -10.74 -12.02
N LYS A 235 -1.56 -10.16 -12.95
CA LYS A 235 -2.50 -10.93 -13.76
C LYS A 235 -1.81 -11.58 -14.97
N THR A 236 -0.84 -10.91 -15.59
CA THR A 236 -0.11 -11.41 -16.76
C THR A 236 1.20 -12.10 -16.41
N ASP A 237 1.87 -11.63 -15.34
CA ASP A 237 3.21 -12.08 -14.95
C ASP A 237 3.27 -12.66 -13.52
N PRO A 238 2.36 -13.57 -13.13
CA PRO A 238 2.31 -14.10 -11.75
C PRO A 238 3.57 -14.86 -11.35
N GLN A 239 4.34 -15.40 -12.30
CA GLN A 239 5.60 -16.08 -12.00
C GLN A 239 6.67 -15.08 -11.55
N GLU A 240 6.72 -13.88 -12.14
CA GLU A 240 7.65 -12.83 -11.73
C GLU A 240 7.27 -12.28 -10.35
N VAL A 241 5.98 -12.18 -10.03
CA VAL A 241 5.52 -11.85 -8.67
C VAL A 241 6.01 -12.90 -7.66
N LYS A 242 5.91 -14.19 -7.98
CA LYS A 242 6.40 -15.27 -7.12
C LYS A 242 7.91 -15.20 -6.90
N LYS A 243 8.68 -14.92 -7.96
CA LYS A 243 10.13 -14.71 -7.86
C LYS A 243 10.45 -13.50 -6.97
N ALA A 244 9.74 -12.38 -7.13
CA ALA A 244 9.92 -11.20 -6.30
C ALA A 244 9.66 -11.51 -4.81
N ILE A 245 8.62 -12.27 -4.49
CA ILE A 245 8.34 -12.70 -3.12
C ILE A 245 9.47 -13.60 -2.58
N MET A 246 10.00 -14.53 -3.39
CA MET A 246 11.12 -15.38 -2.97
C MET A 246 12.37 -14.56 -2.71
N GLU A 247 12.66 -13.57 -3.51
CA GLU A 247 13.87 -12.76 -3.41
C GLU A 247 13.77 -11.68 -2.33
N TYR A 248 12.67 -10.95 -2.28
CA TYR A 248 12.49 -9.77 -1.42
C TYR A 248 11.50 -9.98 -0.27
N GLY A 249 10.86 -11.14 -0.18
CA GLY A 249 10.00 -11.52 0.94
C GLY A 249 8.53 -11.15 0.79
N ALA A 250 8.20 -10.06 0.08
CA ALA A 250 6.82 -9.63 -0.13
C ALA A 250 6.65 -8.71 -1.33
N VAL A 251 5.40 -8.57 -1.77
CA VAL A 251 4.95 -7.52 -2.69
C VAL A 251 3.67 -6.87 -2.14
N GLY A 252 3.53 -5.55 -2.32
CA GLY A 252 2.31 -4.81 -1.99
C GLY A 252 1.26 -4.95 -3.08
N VAL A 253 0.01 -5.16 -2.71
CA VAL A 253 -1.15 -5.18 -3.63
C VAL A 253 -2.33 -4.47 -3.00
N SER A 254 -3.29 -4.03 -3.83
CA SER A 254 -4.57 -3.54 -3.35
C SER A 254 -5.72 -4.40 -3.85
N TYR A 255 -6.78 -4.46 -3.06
CA TYR A 255 -8.02 -5.13 -3.44
C TYR A 255 -9.22 -4.34 -2.89
N LEU A 256 -10.42 -4.69 -3.33
CA LEU A 256 -11.63 -4.11 -2.77
C LEU A 256 -12.18 -5.06 -1.72
N ASP A 257 -12.03 -4.69 -0.46
CA ASP A 257 -12.47 -5.50 0.66
C ASP A 257 -14.00 -5.52 0.76
N ARG A 258 -14.54 -6.72 0.90
CA ARG A 258 -15.96 -6.97 1.07
C ARG A 258 -16.14 -8.10 2.08
N LEU A 259 -16.77 -7.80 3.21
CA LEU A 259 -16.93 -8.75 4.29
C LEU A 259 -17.58 -10.07 3.84
N LEU A 260 -18.57 -9.99 2.95
CA LEU A 260 -19.28 -11.17 2.43
C LEU A 260 -18.45 -12.06 1.50
N ALA A 261 -17.30 -11.59 1.04
CA ALA A 261 -16.36 -12.35 0.21
C ALA A 261 -15.40 -13.21 1.02
N TYR A 262 -15.43 -13.12 2.35
CA TYR A 262 -14.54 -13.84 3.25
C TYR A 262 -15.20 -15.08 3.86
N SER A 263 -14.54 -16.23 3.73
CA SER A 263 -14.90 -17.49 4.35
C SER A 263 -14.16 -17.70 5.66
N TYR A 264 -14.80 -17.46 6.77
CA TYR A 264 -14.20 -17.62 8.11
C TYR A 264 -13.77 -19.04 8.43
N SER A 265 -14.51 -20.04 7.92
CA SER A 265 -14.23 -21.45 8.20
C SER A 265 -12.94 -21.97 7.54
N THR A 266 -12.54 -21.36 6.44
CA THR A 266 -11.39 -21.78 5.63
C THR A 266 -10.32 -20.70 5.56
N ASN A 267 -10.58 -19.53 6.16
CA ASN A 267 -9.71 -18.38 6.14
C ASN A 267 -9.34 -17.94 4.71
N ALA A 268 -10.35 -17.85 3.85
CA ALA A 268 -10.18 -17.63 2.42
C ALA A 268 -11.05 -16.47 1.93
N TYR A 269 -10.53 -15.69 0.99
CA TYR A 269 -11.17 -14.52 0.42
C TYR A 269 -11.29 -14.64 -1.10
N TYR A 270 -12.49 -14.42 -1.62
CA TYR A 270 -12.76 -14.35 -3.05
C TYR A 270 -13.90 -13.38 -3.33
N ASN A 271 -13.57 -12.24 -3.89
CA ASN A 271 -14.54 -11.27 -4.40
C ASN A 271 -14.66 -11.44 -5.93
N ASN A 272 -15.82 -11.86 -6.39
CA ASN A 272 -16.14 -12.05 -7.80
C ASN A 272 -16.65 -10.77 -8.48
N THR A 273 -16.60 -9.65 -7.77
CA THR A 273 -17.04 -8.32 -8.23
C THR A 273 -15.89 -7.31 -8.12
N THR A 274 -16.08 -6.14 -8.72
CA THR A 274 -15.17 -5.00 -8.59
C THR A 274 -15.72 -3.96 -7.61
N SER A 275 -16.43 -4.41 -6.56
CA SER A 275 -16.99 -3.55 -5.53
C SER A 275 -16.42 -3.88 -4.14
N GLY A 276 -16.40 -2.90 -3.26
CA GLY A 276 -15.89 -2.97 -1.90
C GLY A 276 -14.98 -1.80 -1.55
N ASP A 277 -14.51 -1.77 -0.32
CA ASP A 277 -13.63 -0.71 0.19
C ASP A 277 -12.18 -0.95 -0.19
N GLY A 278 -11.50 0.08 -0.68
CA GLY A 278 -10.10 -0.02 -1.07
C GLY A 278 -9.19 -0.36 0.12
N HIS A 279 -8.43 -1.47 0.02
CA HIS A 279 -7.52 -1.90 1.06
C HIS A 279 -6.18 -2.36 0.49
N ALA A 280 -5.08 -1.94 1.12
CA ALA A 280 -3.72 -2.35 0.77
C ALA A 280 -3.24 -3.45 1.71
N VAL A 281 -2.61 -4.47 1.14
CA VAL A 281 -2.05 -5.61 1.86
C VAL A 281 -0.76 -6.11 1.22
N THR A 282 -0.07 -7.04 1.87
CA THR A 282 1.13 -7.65 1.33
C THR A 282 0.91 -9.12 0.98
N ILE A 283 1.35 -9.54 -0.20
CA ILE A 283 1.48 -10.96 -0.53
C ILE A 283 2.84 -11.44 -0.04
N VAL A 284 2.85 -12.50 0.78
CA VAL A 284 4.06 -13.10 1.36
C VAL A 284 4.29 -14.53 0.92
N GLY A 285 3.36 -15.11 0.14
CA GLY A 285 3.46 -16.50 -0.30
C GLY A 285 2.30 -16.91 -1.18
N TRP A 286 2.23 -18.22 -1.47
CA TRP A 286 1.18 -18.79 -2.32
C TRP A 286 1.06 -20.30 -2.13
N ASP A 287 -0.07 -20.85 -2.63
CA ASP A 287 -0.29 -22.29 -2.80
C ASP A 287 -1.09 -22.51 -4.10
N ASP A 288 -0.45 -23.10 -5.12
CA ASP A 288 -1.06 -23.35 -6.42
C ASP A 288 -2.15 -24.44 -6.37
N ALA A 289 -2.14 -25.26 -5.32
CA ALA A 289 -3.13 -26.31 -5.10
C ALA A 289 -4.19 -25.94 -4.06
N PHE A 290 -4.21 -24.69 -3.58
CA PHE A 290 -5.25 -24.23 -2.63
C PHE A 290 -6.63 -24.40 -3.26
N SER A 291 -7.44 -25.31 -2.70
CA SER A 291 -8.68 -25.69 -3.34
C SER A 291 -9.69 -24.53 -3.46
N ARG A 292 -10.22 -24.32 -4.65
CA ARG A 292 -11.27 -23.35 -4.92
C ARG A 292 -12.51 -23.54 -4.03
N THR A 293 -12.75 -24.75 -3.53
CA THR A 293 -13.89 -25.05 -2.64
C THR A 293 -13.75 -24.42 -1.26
N ASN A 294 -12.57 -23.88 -0.92
CA ASN A 294 -12.35 -23.16 0.33
C ASN A 294 -12.93 -21.73 0.31
N PHE A 295 -13.25 -21.18 -0.86
CA PHE A 295 -13.69 -19.78 -0.98
C PHE A 295 -15.19 -19.57 -0.83
N GLY A 296 -15.99 -20.62 -1.00
CA GLY A 296 -17.44 -20.55 -0.84
C GLY A 296 -18.07 -21.94 -0.79
N SER A 297 -19.25 -22.04 -0.18
CA SER A 297 -19.99 -23.30 -0.09
C SER A 297 -20.68 -23.68 -1.40
N ASP A 298 -21.10 -22.69 -2.16
CA ASP A 298 -21.79 -22.86 -3.43
C ASP A 298 -20.85 -22.66 -4.61
N SER A 299 -21.08 -23.38 -5.69
CA SER A 299 -20.24 -23.30 -6.89
C SER A 299 -20.27 -21.92 -7.57
N SER A 300 -21.32 -21.11 -7.33
CA SER A 300 -21.44 -19.73 -7.80
C SER A 300 -20.51 -18.77 -7.08
N ASP A 301 -20.10 -19.12 -5.85
CA ASP A 301 -19.25 -18.31 -4.98
C ASP A 301 -17.81 -18.82 -4.96
N GLN A 302 -17.49 -19.78 -5.82
CA GLN A 302 -16.16 -20.35 -5.95
C GLN A 302 -15.45 -19.81 -7.18
N PRO A 303 -14.13 -19.56 -7.10
CA PRO A 303 -13.34 -19.22 -8.28
C PRO A 303 -13.33 -20.38 -9.29
N SER A 304 -12.98 -20.07 -10.53
CA SER A 304 -12.95 -21.05 -11.63
C SER A 304 -11.85 -22.10 -11.52
N ALA A 305 -10.79 -21.81 -10.77
CA ALA A 305 -9.60 -22.65 -10.62
C ALA A 305 -9.08 -22.63 -9.18
N ASP A 306 -8.27 -23.63 -8.85
CA ASP A 306 -7.49 -23.68 -7.62
C ASP A 306 -6.36 -22.64 -7.64
N GLY A 307 -5.79 -22.35 -6.48
CA GLY A 307 -4.66 -21.48 -6.28
C GLY A 307 -5.01 -20.21 -5.51
N ALA A 308 -4.09 -19.83 -4.62
CA ALA A 308 -4.27 -18.67 -3.75
C ALA A 308 -2.94 -18.00 -3.39
N TRP A 309 -3.01 -16.71 -3.20
CA TRP A 309 -1.99 -15.88 -2.56
C TRP A 309 -2.14 -15.95 -1.05
N LEU A 310 -1.03 -16.04 -0.32
CA LEU A 310 -1.02 -15.84 1.13
C LEU A 310 -0.84 -14.35 1.43
N ILE A 311 -1.89 -13.77 1.97
CA ILE A 311 -1.97 -12.34 2.30
C ILE A 311 -1.55 -12.12 3.75
N ARG A 312 -0.72 -11.11 3.98
CA ARG A 312 -0.44 -10.51 5.28
C ARG A 312 -1.21 -9.20 5.38
N ASN A 313 -2.15 -9.15 6.32
CA ASN A 313 -2.98 -7.98 6.62
C ASN A 313 -2.29 -7.07 7.66
N SER A 314 -2.95 -5.97 8.02
CA SER A 314 -2.49 -4.95 8.98
C SER A 314 -3.52 -4.66 10.08
N TRP A 315 -4.23 -5.68 10.58
CA TRP A 315 -5.27 -5.54 11.61
C TRP A 315 -4.94 -6.26 12.92
N GLY A 316 -3.65 -6.52 13.19
CA GLY A 316 -3.15 -6.81 14.53
C GLY A 316 -3.17 -8.25 15.00
N SER A 317 -3.15 -9.24 14.11
CA SER A 317 -3.04 -10.66 14.48
C SER A 317 -1.97 -11.37 13.69
N ASP A 318 -1.22 -12.28 14.34
CA ASP A 318 -0.24 -13.16 13.69
C ASP A 318 -0.82 -14.51 13.26
N ASP A 319 -2.10 -14.77 13.55
CA ASP A 319 -2.76 -16.00 13.25
C ASP A 319 -3.26 -16.06 11.78
N MET A 320 -3.74 -17.24 11.41
CA MET A 320 -4.45 -17.45 10.13
C MET A 320 -5.89 -17.00 10.31
N SER A 321 -6.11 -15.70 10.25
CA SER A 321 -7.40 -15.04 10.34
C SER A 321 -7.43 -13.83 9.42
N ARG A 322 -8.62 -13.28 9.16
CA ARG A 322 -8.78 -12.06 8.36
C ARG A 322 -7.90 -10.91 8.86
N ASN A 323 -7.70 -10.81 10.16
CA ASN A 323 -6.90 -9.74 10.76
C ASN A 323 -5.40 -9.94 10.55
N GLY A 324 -4.93 -11.19 10.54
CA GLY A 324 -3.52 -11.55 10.37
C GLY A 324 -3.18 -12.01 8.96
N TYR A 325 -3.32 -13.30 8.71
CA TYR A 325 -3.01 -13.90 7.41
C TYR A 325 -4.21 -14.64 6.88
N PHE A 326 -4.48 -14.50 5.58
CA PHE A 326 -5.56 -15.21 4.89
C PHE A 326 -5.17 -15.57 3.45
N TRP A 327 -5.97 -16.45 2.83
CA TRP A 327 -5.76 -16.88 1.46
C TRP A 327 -6.68 -16.12 0.52
N MET A 328 -6.13 -15.47 -0.51
CA MET A 328 -6.88 -14.78 -1.54
C MET A 328 -6.77 -15.53 -2.86
N SER A 329 -7.89 -15.81 -3.50
CA SER A 329 -7.91 -16.48 -4.80
C SER A 329 -7.08 -15.72 -5.86
N TYR A 330 -6.34 -16.47 -6.70
CA TYR A 330 -5.72 -15.90 -7.91
C TYR A 330 -6.74 -15.26 -8.86
N ALA A 331 -7.99 -15.75 -8.82
CA ALA A 331 -9.08 -15.29 -9.66
C ALA A 331 -9.90 -14.16 -9.03
N ASP A 332 -9.44 -13.58 -7.92
CA ASP A 332 -10.11 -12.45 -7.28
C ASP A 332 -10.25 -11.28 -8.27
N ALA A 333 -11.50 -10.84 -8.50
CA ALA A 333 -11.80 -9.80 -9.47
C ALA A 333 -11.47 -8.39 -8.93
N SER A 334 -11.39 -8.25 -7.62
CA SER A 334 -11.12 -6.99 -6.95
C SER A 334 -9.63 -6.71 -6.75
N LEU A 335 -8.76 -7.71 -6.91
CA LEU A 335 -7.32 -7.58 -6.82
C LEU A 335 -6.79 -6.67 -7.94
N SER A 336 -5.97 -5.67 -7.59
CA SER A 336 -5.30 -4.78 -8.55
C SER A 336 -4.41 -5.56 -9.54
N ASN A 337 -4.10 -4.95 -10.68
CA ASN A 337 -3.15 -5.54 -11.62
C ASN A 337 -1.71 -5.31 -11.18
N ALA A 338 -1.44 -4.24 -10.42
CA ALA A 338 -0.11 -3.91 -9.93
C ALA A 338 0.24 -4.69 -8.66
N ALA A 339 1.37 -5.38 -8.68
CA ALA A 339 2.11 -5.80 -7.51
C ALA A 339 3.34 -4.90 -7.35
N TYR A 340 3.44 -4.19 -6.24
CA TYR A 340 4.51 -3.25 -5.94
C TYR A 340 5.62 -3.95 -5.17
N VAL A 341 6.83 -3.85 -5.69
CA VAL A 341 8.05 -4.35 -5.04
C VAL A 341 8.81 -3.15 -4.47
N PHE A 342 9.04 -3.16 -3.17
CA PHE A 342 9.80 -2.14 -2.47
C PHE A 342 11.18 -2.69 -2.11
N LEU A 343 12.23 -2.09 -2.62
CA LEU A 343 13.61 -2.43 -2.30
C LEU A 343 14.15 -1.39 -1.32
N ALA A 344 14.19 -1.76 -0.06
CA ALA A 344 14.75 -0.92 0.99
C ALA A 344 16.18 -1.34 1.31
N GLU A 345 16.97 -0.40 1.79
CA GLU A 345 18.31 -0.60 2.26
C GLU A 345 18.53 0.12 3.60
N PRO A 346 19.51 -0.33 4.42
CA PRO A 346 19.87 0.37 5.66
C PRO A 346 20.31 1.81 5.39
N ALA A 347 19.87 2.74 6.23
CA ALA A 347 20.18 4.16 6.08
C ALA A 347 21.68 4.50 6.16
N ASP A 348 22.50 3.61 6.75
CA ASP A 348 23.93 3.78 6.89
C ASP A 348 24.76 3.30 5.67
N ASN A 349 24.07 2.90 4.59
CA ASN A 349 24.74 2.51 3.33
C ASN A 349 25.34 3.69 2.56
N TYR A 350 25.05 4.93 2.95
CA TYR A 350 25.48 6.15 2.27
C TYR A 350 26.22 7.09 3.21
N ASP A 351 27.36 7.63 2.72
CA ASP A 351 28.07 8.70 3.42
C ASP A 351 27.41 10.07 3.18
N HIS A 352 26.73 10.23 2.05
CA HIS A 352 26.12 11.50 1.64
C HIS A 352 24.90 11.27 0.76
N ASN A 353 23.86 12.07 0.97
CA ASN A 353 22.73 12.21 0.08
C ASN A 353 22.77 13.57 -0.64
N TYR A 354 22.54 13.55 -1.95
CA TYR A 354 22.47 14.75 -2.78
C TYR A 354 21.10 14.78 -3.45
N GLN A 355 20.18 15.55 -2.91
CA GLN A 355 18.88 15.80 -3.55
C GLN A 355 18.99 17.08 -4.36
N TYR A 356 18.68 16.98 -5.65
CA TYR A 356 18.67 18.14 -6.56
C TYR A 356 17.25 18.56 -6.94
N ASP A 357 16.32 17.61 -6.98
CA ASP A 357 14.92 17.82 -7.31
C ASP A 357 14.04 16.96 -6.39
N GLY A 358 13.01 17.56 -5.82
CA GLY A 358 11.95 16.82 -5.16
C GLY A 358 10.96 16.24 -6.18
N SER A 359 10.48 15.05 -5.94
CA SER A 359 9.33 14.51 -6.67
C SER A 359 8.07 15.00 -6.01
N ILE A 360 7.09 15.47 -6.79
CA ILE A 360 5.79 15.84 -6.26
C ILE A 360 4.67 15.06 -6.92
N LEU A 361 3.60 14.82 -6.16
CA LEU A 361 2.40 14.17 -6.66
C LEU A 361 1.49 15.10 -7.46
N SER A 362 1.83 16.37 -7.60
CA SER A 362 1.14 17.33 -8.45
C SER A 362 2.08 17.82 -9.55
N SER A 363 1.62 17.82 -10.76
CA SER A 363 2.07 18.46 -12.02
C SER A 363 3.43 19.17 -12.09
N ASN A 364 4.40 18.89 -11.26
CA ASN A 364 5.74 19.40 -11.42
C ASN A 364 6.52 18.43 -12.28
N LEU A 365 6.70 18.79 -13.51
CA LEU A 365 7.60 18.11 -14.42
C LEU A 365 8.77 19.06 -14.62
N ASN A 366 9.89 18.80 -13.97
CA ASN A 366 11.15 19.41 -14.36
C ASN A 366 11.74 18.73 -15.57
#